data_d078668ec4ed1b15303d0e563f93f530
#
_entry.id   d078668ec4ed1b15303d0e563f93f530
#
_cell.length_a   1.000
_cell.length_b   1.000
_cell.length_c   1.000
_cell.angle_alpha   90.00
_cell.angle_beta   90.00
_cell.angle_gamma   90.00
#
_symmetry.space_group_name_H-M   'P 1'
#
loop_
_entity.id
_entity.type
_entity.pdbx_description
1 polymer ?
#
loop_
_entity_poly.entity_id
_entity_poly.type
_entity_poly.pdbx_seq_one_letter_code
_entity_poly.pdbx_strand_id
1 'polypeptide(L)'
;MSEPFPPDPNLKRADLHCHSRFSVFKYFRRANTRDCYNPPEDVYRIAKERGMSYVTLTDHDSIDGALYLLNKYPDMKDFFIGEEVESYFPETGQRIHIGVWGLNEAQHREIQRLRPDIRELVPYMKSERLLFGINHLFQNYRMKNVVGRYISELMDMFEIFEVLNGAMASFHNQMVHQLVTHVKEQHGKHISMVGGSDAHTLKHVAKVHTVSRGETVEEFLDNVRAGNCFAWGSEMRFRELVADIYLLTLSYNTEMGSDLRSAEYTAMDKTIQLAGRLASIPTALSGLPAAITSLNYLKQIVVTKGLSMRFAKLVEEIRPGLGQP
;
A
#
# COMPACT_ATOMS: atom_id res chain seq x y z
N MET A 1 -24.22 -1.89 5.12
CA MET A 1 -23.94 -0.90 6.20
C MET A 1 -22.81 -1.52 6.98
N SER A 2 -21.67 -0.85 7.09
CA SER A 2 -20.58 -1.31 7.97
C SER A 2 -21.10 -1.30 9.42
N GLU A 3 -20.78 -2.33 10.18
CA GLU A 3 -21.05 -2.33 11.61
C GLU A 3 -20.48 -1.08 12.27
N PRO A 4 -21.14 -0.52 13.30
CA PRO A 4 -20.60 0.63 14.01
C PRO A 4 -19.28 0.25 14.69
N PHE A 5 -18.29 1.17 14.64
CA PHE A 5 -17.00 0.97 15.28
C PHE A 5 -17.19 0.64 16.79
N PRO A 6 -16.47 -0.38 17.32
CA PRO A 6 -16.59 -0.75 18.72
C PRO A 6 -16.31 0.45 19.66
N PRO A 7 -17.17 0.74 20.64
CA PRO A 7 -17.00 1.87 21.55
C PRO A 7 -16.00 1.54 22.68
N ASP A 8 -14.74 1.24 22.37
CA ASP A 8 -13.66 1.08 23.35
C ASP A 8 -12.71 2.28 23.22
N PRO A 9 -12.62 3.18 24.23
CA PRO A 9 -11.77 4.36 24.20
C PRO A 9 -10.27 4.02 24.19
N ASN A 10 -9.89 2.79 24.54
CA ASN A 10 -8.49 2.34 24.52
C ASN A 10 -8.07 1.89 23.13
N LEU A 11 -8.99 1.77 22.17
CA LEU A 11 -8.66 1.42 20.81
C LEU A 11 -8.17 2.65 20.05
N LYS A 12 -6.98 2.52 19.49
CA LYS A 12 -6.34 3.51 18.61
C LYS A 12 -6.45 3.05 17.17
N ARG A 13 -6.36 3.98 16.23
CA ARG A 13 -6.53 3.75 14.80
C ARG A 13 -5.41 4.37 14.01
N ALA A 14 -4.90 3.66 13.00
CA ALA A 14 -3.99 4.20 12.00
C ALA A 14 -4.30 3.62 10.62
N ASP A 15 -4.35 4.47 9.61
CA ASP A 15 -4.34 4.04 8.22
C ASP A 15 -2.89 3.70 7.87
N LEU A 16 -2.61 2.39 7.74
CA LEU A 16 -1.24 1.89 7.52
C LEU A 16 -0.85 1.87 6.04
N HIS A 17 -1.73 2.33 5.14
CA HIS A 17 -1.45 2.34 3.71
C HIS A 17 -2.16 3.53 3.05
N CYS A 18 -1.45 4.64 2.89
CA CYS A 18 -1.96 5.80 2.16
C CYS A 18 -0.81 6.62 1.54
N HIS A 19 -1.12 7.29 0.43
CA HIS A 19 -0.12 7.96 -0.40
C HIS A 19 -0.27 9.47 -0.38
N SER A 20 0.86 10.14 -0.62
CA SER A 20 0.95 11.57 -0.82
C SER A 20 1.53 11.90 -2.21
N ARG A 21 1.63 13.19 -2.52
CA ARG A 21 2.24 13.66 -3.78
C ARG A 21 3.74 13.31 -3.92
N PHE A 22 4.36 12.73 -2.92
CA PHE A 22 5.74 12.22 -2.99
C PHE A 22 5.81 10.79 -3.53
N SER A 23 4.66 10.15 -3.75
CA SER A 23 4.55 8.87 -4.44
C SER A 23 4.66 9.05 -5.94
N VAL A 24 5.75 8.60 -6.55
CA VAL A 24 6.10 8.89 -7.96
C VAL A 24 6.16 7.63 -8.78
N PHE A 25 5.48 7.62 -9.93
CA PHE A 25 5.60 6.54 -10.92
C PHE A 25 7.02 6.44 -11.50
N LYS A 26 7.69 5.35 -11.21
CA LYS A 26 9.07 5.10 -11.60
C LYS A 26 9.32 5.17 -13.11
N TYR A 27 8.37 4.69 -13.91
CA TYR A 27 8.48 4.60 -15.37
C TYR A 27 8.25 5.92 -16.10
N PHE A 28 7.68 6.92 -15.47
CA PHE A 28 7.35 8.20 -16.07
C PHE A 28 7.94 9.40 -15.31
N ARG A 29 9.10 9.20 -14.67
CA ARG A 29 9.79 10.23 -13.87
C ARG A 29 9.99 11.56 -14.64
N ARG A 30 10.36 11.49 -15.94
CA ARG A 30 10.55 12.69 -16.75
C ARG A 30 9.26 13.45 -17.02
N ALA A 31 8.14 12.76 -17.05
CA ALA A 31 6.81 13.37 -17.18
C ALA A 31 6.26 13.85 -15.83
N ASN A 32 7.00 13.66 -14.74
CA ASN A 32 6.58 13.96 -13.36
C ASN A 32 5.18 13.44 -13.03
N THR A 33 4.85 12.26 -13.58
CA THR A 33 3.56 11.63 -13.28
C THR A 33 3.65 11.00 -11.91
N ARG A 34 2.64 11.27 -11.10
CA ARG A 34 2.47 10.73 -9.76
C ARG A 34 1.22 9.87 -9.73
N ASP A 35 1.19 8.89 -8.87
CA ASP A 35 -0.04 8.13 -8.60
C ASP A 35 -0.92 8.82 -7.55
N CYS A 36 -0.36 9.79 -6.82
CA CYS A 36 -1.06 10.59 -5.85
C CYS A 36 -0.64 12.06 -5.93
N TYR A 37 -1.60 12.98 -5.79
CA TYR A 37 -1.37 14.44 -5.80
C TYR A 37 -1.74 15.10 -4.45
N ASN A 38 -2.05 14.32 -3.43
CA ASN A 38 -2.45 14.84 -2.13
C ASN A 38 -1.27 15.49 -1.40
N PRO A 39 -1.37 16.74 -0.95
CA PRO A 39 -0.38 17.31 -0.03
C PRO A 39 -0.31 16.47 1.26
N PRO A 40 0.89 16.18 1.79
CA PRO A 40 1.05 15.44 3.06
C PRO A 40 0.24 16.01 4.21
N GLU A 41 0.15 17.34 4.31
CA GLU A 41 -0.61 18.03 5.35
C GLU A 41 -2.11 17.75 5.27
N ASP A 42 -2.64 17.66 4.04
CA ASP A 42 -4.06 17.36 3.84
C ASP A 42 -4.36 15.90 4.16
N VAL A 43 -3.46 14.97 3.82
CA VAL A 43 -3.57 13.56 4.22
C VAL A 43 -3.61 13.45 5.75
N TYR A 44 -2.66 14.11 6.43
CA TYR A 44 -2.62 14.13 7.90
C TYR A 44 -3.90 14.74 8.48
N ARG A 45 -4.31 15.91 8.03
CA ARG A 45 -5.51 16.60 8.51
C ARG A 45 -6.77 15.74 8.34
N ILE A 46 -6.97 15.15 7.16
CA ILE A 46 -8.15 14.30 6.86
C ILE A 46 -8.12 13.02 7.70
N ALA A 47 -6.95 12.39 7.88
CA ALA A 47 -6.82 11.24 8.76
C ALA A 47 -7.23 11.58 10.20
N LYS A 48 -6.78 12.71 10.73
CA LYS A 48 -7.15 13.19 12.07
C LYS A 48 -8.65 13.53 12.17
N GLU A 49 -9.22 14.22 11.18
CA GLU A 49 -10.66 14.54 11.12
C GLU A 49 -11.52 13.26 11.10
N ARG A 50 -11.01 12.16 10.51
CA ARG A 50 -11.65 10.84 10.49
C ARG A 50 -11.34 9.98 11.72
N GLY A 51 -10.68 10.56 12.71
CA GLY A 51 -10.46 9.96 14.02
C GLY A 51 -9.28 9.00 14.06
N MET A 52 -8.30 9.12 13.18
CA MET A 52 -7.05 8.36 13.33
C MET A 52 -6.27 8.90 14.52
N SER A 53 -5.86 7.99 15.40
CA SER A 53 -5.01 8.29 16.55
C SER A 53 -3.59 8.59 16.11
N TYR A 54 -3.09 7.76 15.20
CA TYR A 54 -1.77 7.86 14.58
C TYR A 54 -1.89 7.98 13.07
N VAL A 55 -0.91 8.65 12.45
CA VAL A 55 -0.89 8.86 11.00
C VAL A 55 0.49 8.48 10.45
N THR A 56 0.51 7.89 9.27
CA THR A 56 1.72 7.64 8.48
C THR A 56 1.45 7.95 7.01
N LEU A 57 2.50 8.05 6.23
CA LEU A 57 2.49 8.05 4.78
C LEU A 57 3.32 6.86 4.30
N THR A 58 2.83 6.17 3.27
CA THR A 58 3.50 5.00 2.70
C THR A 58 3.72 5.20 1.20
N ASP A 59 4.37 6.31 0.84
CA ASP A 59 4.68 6.63 -0.55
C ASP A 59 5.56 5.53 -1.17
N HIS A 60 5.38 5.28 -2.48
CA HIS A 60 6.13 4.25 -3.18
C HIS A 60 7.62 4.53 -3.18
N ASP A 61 8.41 3.60 -2.60
CA ASP A 61 9.87 3.63 -2.54
C ASP A 61 10.45 4.97 -2.03
N SER A 62 9.71 5.68 -1.18
CA SER A 62 10.08 7.02 -0.67
C SER A 62 9.54 7.29 0.73
N ILE A 63 10.34 8.00 1.53
CA ILE A 63 9.92 8.57 2.80
C ILE A 63 9.89 10.11 2.76
N ASP A 64 10.04 10.71 1.59
CA ASP A 64 10.20 12.17 1.44
C ASP A 64 8.96 12.92 1.93
N GLY A 65 7.75 12.36 1.72
CA GLY A 65 6.50 12.93 2.22
C GLY A 65 6.43 12.96 3.73
N ALA A 66 6.91 11.90 4.38
CA ALA A 66 6.99 11.82 5.84
C ALA A 66 8.03 12.78 6.40
N LEU A 67 9.22 12.83 5.79
CA LEU A 67 10.28 13.77 6.19
C LEU A 67 9.85 15.23 6.00
N TYR A 68 9.14 15.53 4.92
CA TYR A 68 8.58 16.86 4.68
C TYR A 68 7.66 17.30 5.83
N LEU A 69 6.76 16.43 6.31
CA LEU A 69 5.88 16.72 7.44
C LEU A 69 6.67 16.90 8.74
N LEU A 70 7.58 15.99 9.06
CA LEU A 70 8.37 16.04 10.29
C LEU A 70 9.28 17.27 10.34
N ASN A 71 9.87 17.66 9.22
CA ASN A 71 10.68 18.88 9.13
C ASN A 71 9.83 20.14 9.34
N LYS A 72 8.60 20.13 8.85
CA LYS A 72 7.68 21.28 8.99
C LYS A 72 7.03 21.35 10.37
N TYR A 73 6.80 20.20 11.00
CA TYR A 73 6.12 20.06 12.28
C TYR A 73 6.91 19.10 13.20
N PRO A 74 8.06 19.52 13.73
CA PRO A 74 8.98 18.64 14.45
C PRO A 74 8.43 18.08 15.78
N ASP A 75 7.39 18.69 16.33
CA ASP A 75 6.78 18.29 17.60
C ASP A 75 5.65 17.25 17.45
N MET A 76 5.41 16.74 16.24
CA MET A 76 4.39 15.71 15.99
C MET A 76 4.75 14.40 16.71
N LYS A 77 3.87 13.97 17.65
CA LYS A 77 4.05 12.73 18.42
C LYS A 77 3.13 11.60 17.94
N ASP A 78 2.21 11.90 17.05
CA ASP A 78 1.20 11.00 16.54
C ASP A 78 1.40 10.68 15.05
N PHE A 79 2.61 10.97 14.55
CA PHE A 79 3.03 10.66 13.18
C PHE A 79 4.30 9.80 13.20
N PHE A 80 4.39 8.84 12.30
CA PHE A 80 5.55 7.97 12.12
C PHE A 80 5.86 7.75 10.63
N ILE A 81 7.13 7.52 10.34
CA ILE A 81 7.60 7.27 8.97
C ILE A 81 7.14 5.88 8.51
N GLY A 82 6.58 5.81 7.33
CA GLY A 82 6.28 4.59 6.60
C GLY A 82 6.68 4.70 5.15
N GLU A 83 6.78 3.57 4.45
CA GLU A 83 6.93 3.51 3.01
C GLU A 83 6.28 2.24 2.45
N GLU A 84 5.84 2.27 1.19
CA GLU A 84 5.49 1.09 0.43
C GLU A 84 6.64 0.73 -0.51
N VAL A 85 7.33 -0.36 -0.19
CA VAL A 85 8.51 -0.83 -0.92
C VAL A 85 8.11 -1.78 -2.03
N GLU A 86 8.50 -1.49 -3.28
CA GLU A 86 8.38 -2.42 -4.39
C GLU A 86 9.60 -3.35 -4.44
N SER A 87 9.40 -4.63 -4.15
CA SER A 87 10.43 -5.67 -4.19
C SER A 87 10.10 -6.77 -5.19
N TYR A 88 11.06 -7.64 -5.47
CA TYR A 88 10.93 -8.65 -6.53
C TYR A 88 11.48 -10.01 -6.08
N PHE A 89 10.90 -11.07 -6.67
CA PHE A 89 11.60 -12.36 -6.79
C PHE A 89 12.44 -12.32 -8.09
N PRO A 90 13.77 -12.28 -8.01
CA PRO A 90 14.63 -12.05 -9.20
C PRO A 90 14.45 -13.09 -10.30
N GLU A 91 14.27 -14.36 -9.94
CA GLU A 91 14.16 -15.48 -10.88
C GLU A 91 12.87 -15.47 -11.70
N THR A 92 11.81 -14.84 -11.20
CA THR A 92 10.49 -14.79 -11.86
C THR A 92 10.08 -13.39 -12.28
N GLY A 93 10.73 -12.36 -11.72
CA GLY A 93 10.31 -10.97 -11.84
C GLY A 93 8.94 -10.72 -11.18
N GLN A 94 8.50 -11.61 -10.28
CA GLN A 94 7.27 -11.41 -9.52
C GLN A 94 7.45 -10.25 -8.57
N ARG A 95 6.62 -9.23 -8.74
CA ARG A 95 6.61 -8.01 -7.94
C ARG A 95 5.76 -8.18 -6.69
N ILE A 96 6.22 -7.64 -5.58
CA ILE A 96 5.55 -7.60 -4.30
C ILE A 96 5.66 -6.18 -3.74
N HIS A 97 4.60 -5.72 -3.12
CA HIS A 97 4.60 -4.49 -2.35
C HIS A 97 4.62 -4.81 -0.86
N ILE A 98 5.50 -4.13 -0.15
CA ILE A 98 5.77 -4.35 1.27
C ILE A 98 5.57 -3.03 1.99
N GLY A 99 4.60 -2.98 2.91
CA GLY A 99 4.47 -1.87 3.85
C GLY A 99 5.57 -1.99 4.92
N VAL A 100 6.28 -0.90 5.17
CA VAL A 100 7.29 -0.79 6.23
C VAL A 100 6.95 0.41 7.10
N TRP A 101 6.94 0.22 8.43
CA TRP A 101 6.48 1.24 9.37
C TRP A 101 7.46 1.46 10.52
N GLY A 102 7.63 2.72 10.94
CA GLY A 102 8.52 3.10 12.05
C GLY A 102 10.00 3.06 11.70
N LEU A 103 10.33 3.20 10.40
CA LEU A 103 11.72 3.20 9.94
C LEU A 103 12.34 4.61 10.01
N ASN A 104 13.68 4.65 9.91
CA ASN A 104 14.44 5.87 9.80
C ASN A 104 15.13 6.02 8.42
N GLU A 105 15.75 7.18 8.16
CA GLU A 105 16.42 7.46 6.89
C GLU A 105 17.57 6.49 6.55
N ALA A 106 18.32 6.01 7.54
CA ALA A 106 19.41 5.07 7.30
C ALA A 106 18.86 3.70 6.85
N GLN A 107 17.79 3.24 7.50
CA GLN A 107 17.08 2.02 7.15
C GLN A 107 16.41 2.13 5.79
N HIS A 108 15.78 3.27 5.48
CA HIS A 108 15.24 3.52 4.14
C HIS A 108 16.32 3.38 3.05
N ARG A 109 17.49 4.03 3.22
CA ARG A 109 18.57 3.93 2.22
C ARG A 109 19.01 2.50 1.97
N GLU A 110 19.11 1.69 3.02
CA GLU A 110 19.50 0.29 2.88
C GLU A 110 18.38 -0.57 2.25
N ILE A 111 17.12 -0.33 2.62
CA ILE A 111 15.95 -0.93 1.97
C ILE A 111 15.99 -0.64 0.47
N GLN A 112 16.21 0.61 0.05
CA GLN A 112 16.28 0.97 -1.37
C GLN A 112 17.42 0.28 -2.12
N ARG A 113 18.52 -0.04 -1.45
CA ARG A 113 19.63 -0.82 -2.01
C ARG A 113 19.28 -2.29 -2.19
N LEU A 114 18.59 -2.89 -1.20
CA LEU A 114 18.31 -4.33 -1.13
C LEU A 114 17.02 -4.75 -1.84
N ARG A 115 16.06 -3.83 -2.04
CA ARG A 115 14.74 -4.15 -2.58
C ARG A 115 14.68 -4.82 -3.96
N PRO A 116 15.72 -4.79 -4.84
CA PRO A 116 15.68 -5.58 -6.05
C PRO A 116 15.59 -7.09 -5.84
N ASP A 117 15.98 -7.57 -4.65
CA ASP A 117 15.85 -8.98 -4.26
C ASP A 117 15.19 -9.11 -2.87
N ILE A 118 13.99 -9.70 -2.84
CA ILE A 118 13.24 -9.90 -1.59
C ILE A 118 14.00 -10.80 -0.60
N ARG A 119 14.85 -11.71 -1.09
CA ARG A 119 15.62 -12.64 -0.24
C ARG A 119 16.80 -11.96 0.44
N GLU A 120 17.28 -10.83 -0.07
CA GLU A 120 18.23 -9.97 0.61
C GLU A 120 17.52 -8.96 1.52
N LEU A 121 16.41 -8.41 1.06
CA LEU A 121 15.66 -7.38 1.76
C LEU A 121 15.03 -7.88 3.07
N VAL A 122 14.32 -9.02 3.03
CA VAL A 122 13.58 -9.52 4.21
C VAL A 122 14.50 -9.88 5.38
N PRO A 123 15.65 -10.59 5.20
CA PRO A 123 16.60 -10.82 6.29
C PRO A 123 17.11 -9.51 6.91
N TYR A 124 17.39 -8.50 6.11
CA TYR A 124 17.80 -7.19 6.62
C TYR A 124 16.71 -6.56 7.49
N MET A 125 15.46 -6.48 6.99
CA MET A 125 14.36 -5.91 7.77
C MET A 125 14.11 -6.65 9.09
N LYS A 126 14.29 -7.99 9.09
CA LYS A 126 14.22 -8.80 10.31
C LYS A 126 15.35 -8.48 11.28
N SER A 127 16.61 -8.35 10.79
CA SER A 127 17.78 -8.03 11.64
C SER A 127 17.65 -6.65 12.29
N GLU A 128 17.07 -5.68 11.57
CA GLU A 128 16.77 -4.33 12.06
C GLU A 128 15.50 -4.26 12.93
N ARG A 129 14.77 -5.38 13.10
CA ARG A 129 13.50 -5.47 13.82
C ARG A 129 12.45 -4.48 13.31
N LEU A 130 12.48 -4.18 12.02
CA LEU A 130 11.46 -3.33 11.41
C LEU A 130 10.08 -3.97 11.50
N LEU A 131 9.04 -3.16 11.54
CA LEU A 131 7.66 -3.60 11.34
C LEU A 131 7.38 -3.56 9.84
N PHE A 132 7.07 -4.71 9.22
CA PHE A 132 6.80 -4.79 7.80
C PHE A 132 5.81 -5.91 7.46
N GLY A 133 5.07 -5.74 6.39
CA GLY A 133 4.05 -6.69 5.97
C GLY A 133 3.75 -6.62 4.48
N ILE A 134 3.03 -7.61 3.96
CA ILE A 134 2.64 -7.66 2.55
C ILE A 134 1.36 -6.84 2.35
N ASN A 135 1.43 -5.88 1.42
CA ASN A 135 0.28 -5.15 0.92
C ASN A 135 -0.39 -5.93 -0.23
N HIS A 136 -1.72 -5.85 -0.34
CA HIS A 136 -2.58 -6.35 -1.44
C HIS A 136 -1.99 -7.57 -2.20
N LEU A 137 -1.77 -8.67 -1.48
CA LEU A 137 -1.00 -9.89 -1.84
C LEU A 137 -1.16 -10.36 -3.31
N PHE A 138 -2.35 -10.28 -3.90
CA PHE A 138 -2.60 -10.80 -5.23
C PHE A 138 -2.68 -9.73 -6.34
N GLN A 139 -2.46 -8.45 -6.05
CA GLN A 139 -2.60 -7.36 -7.03
C GLN A 139 -1.68 -7.54 -8.24
N ASN A 140 -0.41 -7.87 -7.99
CA ASN A 140 0.62 -8.01 -9.02
C ASN A 140 0.88 -9.47 -9.41
N TYR A 141 0.03 -10.40 -8.95
CA TYR A 141 0.23 -11.81 -9.18
C TYR A 141 0.16 -12.16 -10.67
N ARG A 142 1.17 -12.90 -11.16
CA ARG A 142 1.22 -13.42 -12.53
C ARG A 142 0.89 -14.91 -12.52
N MET A 143 -0.19 -15.31 -13.20
CA MET A 143 -0.72 -16.68 -13.20
C MET A 143 0.26 -17.77 -13.69
N LYS A 144 1.42 -17.41 -14.23
CA LYS A 144 2.45 -18.33 -14.72
C LYS A 144 3.28 -18.99 -13.62
N ASN A 145 3.21 -18.50 -12.39
CA ASN A 145 4.04 -18.98 -11.26
C ASN A 145 3.32 -20.12 -10.52
N VAL A 146 4.10 -21.03 -9.96
CA VAL A 146 3.58 -22.11 -9.12
C VAL A 146 3.05 -21.49 -7.83
N VAL A 147 1.74 -21.34 -7.71
CA VAL A 147 1.07 -20.53 -6.68
C VAL A 147 1.39 -21.02 -5.29
N GLY A 148 1.29 -22.32 -5.04
CA GLY A 148 1.45 -22.88 -3.71
C GLY A 148 2.84 -22.65 -3.13
N ARG A 149 3.89 -22.90 -3.92
CA ARG A 149 5.28 -22.68 -3.47
C ARG A 149 5.55 -21.20 -3.20
N TYR A 150 5.10 -20.32 -4.08
CA TYR A 150 5.25 -18.89 -3.94
C TYR A 150 4.56 -18.35 -2.66
N ILE A 151 3.31 -18.78 -2.42
CA ILE A 151 2.57 -18.38 -1.23
C ILE A 151 3.22 -18.96 0.03
N SER A 152 3.69 -20.22 0.00
CA SER A 152 4.42 -20.81 1.13
C SER A 152 5.64 -19.99 1.49
N GLU A 153 6.44 -19.59 0.49
CA GLU A 153 7.63 -18.77 0.69
C GLU A 153 7.28 -17.40 1.29
N LEU A 154 6.23 -16.75 0.82
CA LEU A 154 5.74 -15.50 1.41
C LEU A 154 5.25 -15.69 2.85
N MET A 155 4.54 -16.78 3.11
CA MET A 155 4.10 -17.11 4.47
C MET A 155 5.27 -17.37 5.42
N ASP A 156 6.42 -17.85 4.93
CA ASP A 156 7.63 -18.02 5.75
C ASP A 156 8.38 -16.71 5.98
N MET A 157 8.35 -15.82 5.01
CA MET A 157 9.05 -14.54 5.08
C MET A 157 8.32 -13.51 5.96
N PHE A 158 6.98 -13.49 5.94
CA PHE A 158 6.16 -12.43 6.53
C PHE A 158 5.25 -12.93 7.65
N GLU A 159 5.02 -12.02 8.61
CA GLU A 159 4.10 -12.22 9.73
C GLU A 159 2.95 -11.21 9.73
N ILE A 160 2.98 -10.20 8.85
CA ILE A 160 1.93 -9.19 8.73
C ILE A 160 1.40 -9.19 7.31
N PHE A 161 0.07 -9.21 7.18
CA PHE A 161 -0.63 -9.22 5.90
C PHE A 161 -1.75 -8.19 5.90
N GLU A 162 -1.81 -7.39 4.85
CA GLU A 162 -2.93 -6.49 4.60
C GLU A 162 -4.11 -7.32 4.09
N VAL A 163 -5.05 -7.60 5.00
CA VAL A 163 -6.24 -8.43 4.70
C VAL A 163 -7.43 -7.58 4.24
N LEU A 164 -7.38 -6.28 4.48
CA LEU A 164 -8.39 -5.32 4.02
C LEU A 164 -7.68 -4.11 3.43
N ASN A 165 -7.77 -3.96 2.11
CA ASN A 165 -7.23 -2.84 1.36
C ASN A 165 -8.39 -2.06 0.71
N GLY A 166 -8.37 -0.73 0.88
CA GLY A 166 -9.46 0.13 0.43
C GLY A 166 -9.59 0.23 -1.08
N ALA A 167 -8.50 0.10 -1.84
CA ALA A 167 -8.48 0.20 -3.30
C ALA A 167 -8.71 -1.14 -4.01
N MET A 168 -8.67 -2.25 -3.29
CA MET A 168 -8.85 -3.58 -3.86
C MET A 168 -10.33 -3.99 -3.92
N ALA A 169 -10.65 -4.88 -4.86
CA ALA A 169 -11.98 -5.46 -4.95
C ALA A 169 -12.29 -6.36 -3.73
N SER A 170 -13.54 -6.43 -3.29
CA SER A 170 -13.98 -7.25 -2.14
C SER A 170 -13.51 -8.70 -2.25
N PHE A 171 -13.55 -9.29 -3.45
CA PHE A 171 -13.04 -10.65 -3.70
C PHE A 171 -11.55 -10.82 -3.39
N HIS A 172 -10.74 -9.78 -3.63
CA HIS A 172 -9.33 -9.80 -3.29
C HIS A 172 -9.17 -9.85 -1.76
N ASN A 173 -9.81 -8.94 -1.06
CA ASN A 173 -9.74 -8.86 0.40
C ASN A 173 -10.24 -10.15 1.06
N GLN A 174 -11.38 -10.68 0.61
CA GLN A 174 -11.92 -11.95 1.09
C GLN A 174 -10.95 -13.11 0.88
N MET A 175 -10.33 -13.21 -0.31
CA MET A 175 -9.39 -14.28 -0.62
C MET A 175 -8.12 -14.19 0.24
N VAL A 176 -7.56 -13.00 0.44
CA VAL A 176 -6.40 -12.80 1.31
C VAL A 176 -6.77 -13.16 2.75
N HIS A 177 -7.89 -12.65 3.25
CA HIS A 177 -8.36 -12.94 4.61
C HIS A 177 -8.55 -14.43 4.85
N GLN A 178 -9.23 -15.15 3.93
CA GLN A 178 -9.44 -16.61 4.05
C GLN A 178 -8.12 -17.37 4.07
N LEU A 179 -7.18 -17.01 3.18
CA LEU A 179 -5.87 -17.64 3.09
C LEU A 179 -5.07 -17.45 4.39
N VAL A 180 -4.98 -16.21 4.86
CA VAL A 180 -4.22 -15.86 6.06
C VAL A 180 -4.84 -16.49 7.29
N THR A 181 -6.16 -16.49 7.42
CA THR A 181 -6.89 -17.17 8.51
C THR A 181 -6.60 -18.67 8.49
N HIS A 182 -6.68 -19.31 7.32
CA HIS A 182 -6.40 -20.73 7.20
C HIS A 182 -4.97 -21.07 7.67
N VAL A 183 -3.96 -20.33 7.21
CA VAL A 183 -2.57 -20.56 7.62
C VAL A 183 -2.38 -20.33 9.12
N LYS A 184 -2.97 -19.29 9.67
CA LYS A 184 -2.94 -19.00 11.11
C LYS A 184 -3.52 -20.14 11.94
N GLU A 185 -4.68 -20.65 11.56
CA GLU A 185 -5.42 -21.67 12.32
C GLU A 185 -4.84 -23.07 12.14
N GLN A 186 -4.49 -23.46 10.90
CA GLN A 186 -4.05 -24.82 10.60
C GLN A 186 -2.57 -25.07 10.89
N HIS A 187 -1.74 -24.03 10.82
CA HIS A 187 -0.30 -24.16 11.04
C HIS A 187 0.17 -23.48 12.32
N GLY A 188 -0.72 -22.89 13.12
CA GLY A 188 -0.38 -22.21 14.37
C GLY A 188 0.59 -21.03 14.18
N LYS A 189 0.66 -20.49 12.96
CA LYS A 189 1.58 -19.40 12.64
C LYS A 189 1.11 -18.09 13.27
N HIS A 190 2.03 -17.37 13.90
CA HIS A 190 1.77 -16.01 14.33
C HIS A 190 1.59 -15.10 13.10
N ILE A 191 0.40 -14.54 12.92
CA ILE A 191 0.08 -13.63 11.83
C ILE A 191 -0.78 -12.47 12.34
N SER A 192 -0.32 -11.26 12.03
CA SER A 192 -1.06 -10.01 12.23
C SER A 192 -1.83 -9.63 10.97
N MET A 193 -3.11 -9.28 11.14
CA MET A 193 -4.00 -8.91 10.06
C MET A 193 -4.26 -7.41 10.12
N VAL A 194 -3.73 -6.66 9.14
CA VAL A 194 -3.83 -5.20 9.07
C VAL A 194 -4.74 -4.74 7.94
N GLY A 195 -5.12 -3.47 7.98
CA GLY A 195 -5.85 -2.81 6.91
C GLY A 195 -5.30 -1.42 6.63
N GLY A 196 -5.39 -0.99 5.37
CA GLY A 196 -5.02 0.32 4.91
C GLY A 196 -5.92 0.79 3.77
N SER A 197 -6.06 2.11 3.60
CA SER A 197 -6.97 2.66 2.59
C SER A 197 -6.42 2.55 1.18
N ASP A 198 -5.10 2.50 1.02
CA ASP A 198 -4.40 2.59 -0.27
C ASP A 198 -4.90 3.82 -1.05
N ALA A 199 -5.07 4.93 -0.31
CA ALA A 199 -5.75 6.11 -0.80
C ALA A 199 -4.82 6.97 -1.64
N HIS A 200 -5.22 7.17 -2.89
CA HIS A 200 -4.57 8.08 -3.84
C HIS A 200 -5.34 9.40 -4.00
N THR A 201 -6.49 9.53 -3.33
CA THR A 201 -7.27 10.76 -3.22
C THR A 201 -7.69 11.01 -1.77
N LEU A 202 -7.80 12.28 -1.36
CA LEU A 202 -8.21 12.68 0.00
C LEU A 202 -9.56 12.09 0.41
N LYS A 203 -10.41 11.79 -0.57
CA LYS A 203 -11.73 11.22 -0.35
C LYS A 203 -11.66 9.86 0.35
N HIS A 204 -10.60 9.07 0.14
CA HIS A 204 -10.50 7.70 0.60
C HIS A 204 -9.51 7.50 1.77
N VAL A 205 -8.70 8.50 2.12
CA VAL A 205 -7.80 8.46 3.29
C VAL A 205 -8.56 8.00 4.53
N ALA A 206 -8.02 7.05 5.29
CA ALA A 206 -8.55 6.50 6.52
C ALA A 206 -9.92 5.81 6.43
N LYS A 207 -10.46 5.51 5.23
CA LYS A 207 -11.68 4.72 5.09
C LYS A 207 -11.49 3.25 5.45
N VAL A 208 -10.28 2.74 5.28
CA VAL A 208 -9.80 1.48 5.83
C VAL A 208 -8.61 1.78 6.70
N HIS A 209 -8.53 1.15 7.86
CA HIS A 209 -7.46 1.38 8.82
C HIS A 209 -7.26 0.16 9.71
N THR A 210 -6.14 0.14 10.39
CA THR A 210 -5.81 -0.85 11.42
C THR A 210 -6.20 -0.30 12.78
N VAL A 211 -6.78 -1.17 13.59
CA VAL A 211 -7.18 -0.89 14.97
C VAL A 211 -6.33 -1.72 15.91
N SER A 212 -5.79 -1.09 16.94
CA SER A 212 -4.99 -1.74 17.97
C SER A 212 -5.05 -0.94 19.27
N ARG A 213 -4.35 -1.39 20.30
CA ARG A 213 -4.12 -0.62 21.54
C ARG A 213 -2.74 0.04 21.49
N GLY A 214 -2.50 1.00 22.36
CA GLY A 214 -1.22 1.69 22.55
C GLY A 214 -1.41 3.19 22.72
N GLU A 215 -0.86 3.75 23.77
CA GLU A 215 -0.94 5.19 24.06
C GLU A 215 0.15 5.98 23.34
N THR A 216 1.19 5.31 22.83
CA THR A 216 2.22 5.87 21.96
C THR A 216 2.25 5.16 20.61
N VAL A 217 2.93 5.75 19.61
CA VAL A 217 3.17 5.14 18.31
C VAL A 217 3.86 3.78 18.46
N GLU A 218 4.89 3.74 19.32
CA GLU A 218 5.70 2.54 19.57
C GLU A 218 4.83 1.42 20.13
N GLU A 219 4.03 1.71 21.17
CA GLU A 219 3.12 0.72 21.76
C GLU A 219 2.08 0.23 20.77
N PHE A 220 1.56 1.13 19.92
CA PHE A 220 0.62 0.77 18.86
C PHE A 220 1.27 -0.19 17.85
N LEU A 221 2.46 0.13 17.36
CA LEU A 221 3.20 -0.70 16.40
C LEU A 221 3.63 -2.04 17.03
N ASP A 222 4.01 -2.07 18.30
CA ASP A 222 4.33 -3.31 19.02
C ASP A 222 3.09 -4.20 19.18
N ASN A 223 1.92 -3.65 19.45
CA ASN A 223 0.67 -4.40 19.48
C ASN A 223 0.29 -4.92 18.08
N VAL A 224 0.53 -4.16 17.01
CA VAL A 224 0.38 -4.65 15.64
C VAL A 224 1.33 -5.81 15.39
N ARG A 225 2.60 -5.72 15.79
CA ARG A 225 3.59 -6.80 15.70
C ARG A 225 3.14 -8.06 16.45
N ALA A 226 2.59 -7.88 17.64
CA ALA A 226 2.08 -8.96 18.48
C ALA A 226 0.78 -9.60 17.99
N GLY A 227 0.19 -9.13 16.88
CA GLY A 227 -1.09 -9.63 16.36
C GLY A 227 -2.31 -9.18 17.14
N ASN A 228 -2.15 -8.21 18.06
CA ASN A 228 -3.24 -7.61 18.86
C ASN A 228 -3.92 -6.48 18.07
N CYS A 229 -4.26 -6.73 16.82
CA CYS A 229 -4.85 -5.76 15.93
C CYS A 229 -5.89 -6.39 15.01
N PHE A 230 -6.71 -5.56 14.39
CA PHE A 230 -7.64 -5.97 13.35
C PHE A 230 -7.84 -4.85 12.32
N ALA A 231 -8.20 -5.24 11.10
CA ALA A 231 -8.55 -4.32 10.04
C ALA A 231 -10.00 -3.87 10.16
N TRP A 232 -10.27 -2.59 9.89
CA TRP A 232 -11.61 -2.01 9.95
C TRP A 232 -11.85 -1.03 8.80
N GLY A 233 -13.07 -0.99 8.30
CA GLY A 233 -13.48 -0.06 7.24
C GLY A 233 -14.21 -0.76 6.10
N SER A 234 -14.26 -0.08 4.96
CA SER A 234 -14.88 -0.62 3.76
C SER A 234 -14.09 -0.22 2.52
N GLU A 235 -13.87 -1.18 1.64
CA GLU A 235 -13.23 -0.96 0.35
C GLU A 235 -14.07 -0.06 -0.56
N MET A 236 -13.41 0.54 -1.53
CA MET A 236 -14.04 1.36 -2.55
C MET A 236 -14.91 0.51 -3.48
N ARG A 237 -16.07 1.04 -3.82
CA ARG A 237 -16.87 0.47 -4.91
C ARG A 237 -16.22 0.77 -6.25
N PHE A 238 -16.45 -0.08 -7.24
CA PHE A 238 -15.91 0.11 -8.59
C PHE A 238 -16.11 1.54 -9.15
N ARG A 239 -17.31 2.12 -8.96
CA ARG A 239 -17.60 3.49 -9.40
C ARG A 239 -16.76 4.56 -8.70
N GLU A 240 -16.36 4.33 -7.45
CA GLU A 240 -15.51 5.24 -6.68
C GLU A 240 -14.07 5.15 -7.19
N LEU A 241 -13.60 3.93 -7.49
CA LEU A 241 -12.29 3.70 -8.11
C LEU A 241 -12.20 4.38 -9.50
N VAL A 242 -13.24 4.27 -10.32
CA VAL A 242 -13.30 5.00 -11.61
C VAL A 242 -13.24 6.51 -11.39
N ALA A 243 -14.03 7.04 -10.45
CA ALA A 243 -14.03 8.46 -10.14
C ALA A 243 -12.64 8.96 -9.67
N ASP A 244 -11.92 8.17 -8.87
CA ASP A 244 -10.59 8.51 -8.40
C ASP A 244 -9.58 8.62 -9.56
N ILE A 245 -9.62 7.71 -10.54
CA ILE A 245 -8.73 7.80 -11.72
C ILE A 245 -8.99 9.07 -12.52
N TYR A 246 -10.27 9.48 -12.65
CA TYR A 246 -10.59 10.78 -13.27
C TYR A 246 -10.06 11.96 -12.44
N LEU A 247 -10.21 11.93 -11.11
CA LEU A 247 -9.67 12.96 -10.22
C LEU A 247 -8.14 13.03 -10.33
N LEU A 248 -7.44 11.91 -10.34
CA LEU A 248 -5.98 11.86 -10.52
C LEU A 248 -5.56 12.47 -11.87
N THR A 249 -6.27 12.13 -12.95
CA THR A 249 -6.01 12.70 -14.28
C THR A 249 -6.22 14.21 -14.30
N LEU A 250 -7.23 14.73 -13.60
CA LEU A 250 -7.47 16.15 -13.46
C LEU A 250 -6.42 16.82 -12.58
N SER A 251 -6.04 16.22 -11.47
CA SER A 251 -5.00 16.71 -10.55
C SER A 251 -3.64 16.84 -11.23
N TYR A 252 -3.31 15.91 -12.13
CA TYR A 252 -2.12 16.02 -12.98
C TYR A 252 -2.07 17.35 -13.73
N ASN A 253 -3.21 17.82 -14.28
CA ASN A 253 -3.28 19.07 -15.01
C ASN A 253 -3.13 20.32 -14.12
N THR A 254 -3.63 20.27 -12.89
CA THR A 254 -3.56 21.41 -11.97
C THR A 254 -2.16 21.55 -11.35
N GLU A 255 -1.54 20.48 -10.91
CA GLU A 255 -0.21 20.47 -10.28
C GLU A 255 0.91 20.80 -11.27
N MET A 256 0.83 20.32 -12.50
CA MET A 256 1.84 20.60 -13.55
C MET A 256 2.03 22.09 -13.82
N GLY A 257 1.03 22.91 -13.58
CA GLY A 257 1.15 24.36 -13.79
C GLY A 257 2.17 25.02 -12.85
N SER A 258 2.40 24.48 -11.67
CA SER A 258 3.41 24.94 -10.71
C SER A 258 4.80 24.41 -11.07
N ASP A 259 4.90 23.17 -11.47
CA ASP A 259 6.16 22.47 -11.74
C ASP A 259 6.87 22.99 -12.99
N LEU A 260 6.14 23.40 -14.04
CA LEU A 260 6.70 24.02 -15.23
C LEU A 260 7.48 25.33 -14.95
N ARG A 261 7.21 25.98 -13.81
CA ARG A 261 7.91 27.18 -13.35
C ARG A 261 9.17 26.88 -12.54
N SER A 262 9.33 25.65 -12.07
CA SER A 262 10.48 25.25 -11.27
C SER A 262 11.77 25.28 -12.07
N ALA A 263 12.86 25.71 -11.42
CA ALA A 263 14.23 25.70 -11.98
C ALA A 263 14.86 24.29 -11.98
N GLU A 264 14.25 23.34 -11.30
CA GLU A 264 14.77 21.97 -11.14
C GLU A 264 14.66 21.12 -12.41
N TYR A 265 13.78 21.51 -13.34
CA TYR A 265 13.52 20.75 -14.57
C TYR A 265 14.26 21.33 -15.77
N THR A 266 14.85 20.45 -16.56
CA THR A 266 15.47 20.83 -17.85
C THR A 266 14.42 21.25 -18.87
N ALA A 267 14.85 21.93 -19.95
CA ALA A 267 13.96 22.30 -21.04
C ALA A 267 13.27 21.07 -21.68
N MET A 268 14.01 19.93 -21.77
CA MET A 268 13.47 18.67 -22.26
C MET A 268 12.36 18.14 -21.34
N ASP A 269 12.59 18.14 -20.02
CA ASP A 269 11.59 17.69 -19.05
C ASP A 269 10.32 18.53 -19.12
N LYS A 270 10.46 19.87 -19.20
CA LYS A 270 9.33 20.80 -19.36
C LYS A 270 8.55 20.56 -20.65
N THR A 271 9.24 20.23 -21.75
CA THR A 271 8.60 19.87 -23.02
C THR A 271 7.79 18.59 -22.90
N ILE A 272 8.36 17.54 -22.29
CA ILE A 272 7.68 16.26 -22.05
C ILE A 272 6.47 16.47 -21.14
N GLN A 273 6.62 17.24 -20.08
CA GLN A 273 5.53 17.57 -19.15
C GLN A 273 4.40 18.33 -19.85
N LEU A 274 4.72 19.34 -20.67
CA LEU A 274 3.73 20.07 -21.43
C LEU A 274 2.97 19.19 -22.42
N ALA A 275 3.69 18.31 -23.15
CA ALA A 275 3.08 17.34 -24.05
C ALA A 275 2.16 16.38 -23.31
N GLY A 276 2.58 15.87 -22.14
CA GLY A 276 1.76 15.04 -21.25
C GLY A 276 0.49 15.76 -20.80
N ARG A 277 0.59 17.02 -20.41
CA ARG A 277 -0.56 17.86 -20.02
C ARG A 277 -1.56 18.04 -21.17
N LEU A 278 -1.08 18.37 -22.36
CA LEU A 278 -1.93 18.52 -23.54
C LEU A 278 -2.65 17.20 -23.91
N ALA A 279 -1.97 16.06 -23.73
CA ALA A 279 -2.55 14.74 -23.99
C ALA A 279 -3.56 14.31 -22.89
N SER A 280 -3.35 14.73 -21.64
CA SER A 280 -4.19 14.29 -20.51
C SER A 280 -5.61 14.92 -20.54
N ILE A 281 -5.79 16.11 -21.10
CA ILE A 281 -7.10 16.74 -21.21
C ILE A 281 -8.06 15.91 -22.09
N PRO A 282 -7.75 15.59 -23.36
CA PRO A 282 -8.60 14.72 -24.15
C PRO A 282 -8.72 13.31 -23.56
N THR A 283 -7.68 12.81 -22.88
CA THR A 283 -7.72 11.53 -22.17
C THR A 283 -8.74 11.58 -21.03
N ALA A 284 -8.73 12.62 -20.21
CA ALA A 284 -9.71 12.81 -19.13
C ALA A 284 -11.15 12.93 -19.66
N LEU A 285 -11.34 13.54 -20.83
CA LEU A 285 -12.66 13.70 -21.47
C LEU A 285 -13.09 12.44 -22.25
N SER A 286 -12.19 11.50 -22.49
CA SER A 286 -12.49 10.22 -23.14
C SER A 286 -12.94 9.17 -22.11
N GLY A 287 -13.48 8.06 -22.59
CA GLY A 287 -13.76 6.91 -21.75
C GLY A 287 -12.52 6.07 -21.36
N LEU A 288 -11.30 6.51 -21.77
CA LEU A 288 -10.07 5.72 -21.60
C LEU A 288 -9.70 5.46 -20.13
N PRO A 289 -9.77 6.44 -19.18
CA PRO A 289 -9.52 6.16 -17.77
C PRO A 289 -10.47 5.11 -17.20
N ALA A 290 -11.75 5.19 -17.52
CA ALA A 290 -12.75 4.20 -17.11
C ALA A 290 -12.47 2.83 -17.74
N ALA A 291 -12.08 2.76 -19.01
CA ALA A 291 -11.74 1.51 -19.68
C ALA A 291 -10.52 0.83 -19.06
N ILE A 292 -9.44 1.58 -18.77
CA ILE A 292 -8.22 1.05 -18.12
C ILE A 292 -8.57 0.55 -16.72
N THR A 293 -9.33 1.32 -15.94
CA THR A 293 -9.76 0.93 -14.60
C THR A 293 -10.61 -0.34 -14.65
N SER A 294 -11.54 -0.42 -15.61
CA SER A 294 -12.39 -1.60 -15.81
C SER A 294 -11.58 -2.83 -16.14
N LEU A 295 -10.60 -2.73 -17.03
CA LEU A 295 -9.71 -3.83 -17.40
C LEU A 295 -8.88 -4.31 -16.20
N ASN A 296 -8.32 -3.40 -15.41
CA ASN A 296 -7.57 -3.74 -14.22
C ASN A 296 -8.45 -4.40 -13.15
N TYR A 297 -9.64 -3.88 -12.92
CA TYR A 297 -10.61 -4.43 -12.00
C TYR A 297 -11.09 -5.83 -12.41
N LEU A 298 -11.40 -6.02 -13.70
CA LEU A 298 -11.75 -7.33 -14.26
C LEU A 298 -10.60 -8.32 -14.14
N LYS A 299 -9.36 -7.88 -14.41
CA LYS A 299 -8.17 -8.72 -14.21
C LYS A 299 -8.06 -9.18 -12.76
N GLN A 300 -8.24 -8.29 -11.78
CA GLN A 300 -8.25 -8.66 -10.35
C GLN A 300 -9.32 -9.72 -10.07
N ILE A 301 -10.55 -9.51 -10.54
CA ILE A 301 -11.64 -10.47 -10.34
C ILE A 301 -11.30 -11.84 -10.96
N VAL A 302 -10.79 -11.87 -12.18
CA VAL A 302 -10.43 -13.13 -12.87
C VAL A 302 -9.33 -13.87 -12.11
N VAL A 303 -8.28 -13.17 -11.72
CA VAL A 303 -7.17 -13.76 -10.93
C VAL A 303 -7.69 -14.30 -9.61
N THR A 304 -8.42 -13.49 -8.85
CA THR A 304 -8.91 -13.86 -7.51
C THR A 304 -9.92 -15.00 -7.57
N LYS A 305 -10.87 -15.00 -8.55
CA LYS A 305 -11.79 -16.11 -8.76
C LYS A 305 -11.06 -17.39 -9.17
N GLY A 306 -10.04 -17.28 -10.04
CA GLY A 306 -9.21 -18.42 -10.43
C GLY A 306 -8.49 -19.05 -9.24
N LEU A 307 -7.99 -18.22 -8.31
CA LEU A 307 -7.39 -18.67 -7.06
C LEU A 307 -8.43 -19.28 -6.12
N SER A 308 -9.59 -18.64 -5.97
CA SER A 308 -10.68 -19.14 -5.12
C SER A 308 -11.20 -20.52 -5.57
N MET A 309 -11.35 -20.74 -6.87
CA MET A 309 -11.72 -22.08 -7.40
C MET A 309 -10.68 -23.17 -7.13
N ARG A 310 -9.44 -22.79 -6.87
CA ARG A 310 -8.33 -23.69 -6.53
C ARG A 310 -7.96 -23.62 -5.07
N PHE A 311 -8.75 -22.96 -4.24
CA PHE A 311 -8.39 -22.67 -2.85
C PHE A 311 -8.05 -23.94 -2.07
N ALA A 312 -8.87 -25.00 -2.15
CA ALA A 312 -8.62 -26.26 -1.47
C ALA A 312 -7.23 -26.84 -1.85
N LYS A 313 -6.93 -26.85 -3.16
CA LYS A 313 -5.62 -27.30 -3.64
C LYS A 313 -4.48 -26.37 -3.20
N LEU A 314 -4.73 -25.03 -3.23
CA LEU A 314 -3.75 -24.04 -2.83
C LEU A 314 -3.35 -24.24 -1.34
N VAL A 315 -4.31 -24.43 -0.45
CA VAL A 315 -4.05 -24.63 0.97
C VAL A 315 -3.38 -25.99 1.26
N GLU A 316 -3.65 -27.02 0.46
CA GLU A 316 -2.92 -28.30 0.54
C GLU A 316 -1.46 -28.18 0.10
N GLU A 317 -1.17 -27.27 -0.84
CA GLU A 317 0.19 -27.00 -1.35
C GLU A 317 1.00 -26.08 -0.41
N ILE A 318 0.32 -25.29 0.44
CA ILE A 318 0.98 -24.40 1.41
C ILE A 318 1.52 -25.26 2.56
N ARG A 319 2.82 -25.30 2.68
CA ARG A 319 3.54 -25.98 3.78
C ARG A 319 4.56 -25.02 4.38
N PRO A 320 4.14 -24.15 5.32
CA PRO A 320 5.05 -23.26 6.02
C PRO A 320 6.14 -24.08 6.75
N GLY A 321 7.37 -23.61 6.67
CA GLY A 321 8.53 -24.25 7.33
C GLY A 321 9.29 -25.26 6.47
N LEU A 322 8.91 -25.52 5.21
CA LEU A 322 9.71 -26.35 4.28
C LEU A 322 10.67 -25.53 3.39
N GLY A 323 10.77 -24.21 3.62
CA GLY A 323 11.58 -23.27 2.84
C GLY A 323 13.03 -23.12 3.32
N GLN A 324 13.57 -24.03 4.16
CA GLN A 324 15.00 -24.05 4.44
C GLN A 324 15.64 -25.19 3.64
N PRO A 325 16.71 -24.90 2.84
CA PRO A 325 17.50 -25.93 2.20
C PRO A 325 18.29 -26.74 3.22
#